data_100ad149b08572d660b47eac5eb4a8d0
#
_entry.id   100ad149b08572d660b47eac5eb4a8d0
#
_cell.length_a   1.000
_cell.length_b   1.000
_cell.length_c   1.000
_cell.angle_alpha   90.00
_cell.angle_beta   90.00
_cell.angle_gamma   90.00
#
_symmetry.space_group_name_H-M   'P 1'
#
loop_
_entity.id
_entity.type
_entity.pdbx_description
1 polymer ?
#
loop_
_entity_poly.entity_id
_entity_poly.type
_entity_poly.pdbx_seq_one_letter_code
_entity_poly.pdbx_strand_id
1 'polypeptide(L)'
;FLPAYEGYVVESQDRTDRFLWDMRRLVADRIAYDYVGGLRDISHKYGLQTWLENYGHWGFPGEFLQYGGQSDEIGGEFWSFGELGNIENRAASSCGHIYGKNKISAESFTSGGRPFECYPATMKKRGDRFFTEGINNTLLHVYISQPSDERVPGVNAFFSSEFNRLNTWYSQLDLFTSYLKRVNYMLQQGVNVADVAYFIGEDTPKMTGIAEPALPKGFQFDYINAEVIERDLFVKDGLLTLPHGTQYRILVLPQLKTMRPELLEKIKELLYDGAVVLGPAPERSPSGQNYGEADKQVKALAAELWDGLDGNRKKMACIGKGLLMVNMDMDEALATIRCVPDCKLPEDVQLLYGHRTMEQTEIYFISNQENKEVTVYPLSLIHI
;
A
#
# COMPACT_ATOMS: atom_id res chain seq x y z
N PHE A 1 7.46 -34.06 6.65
CA PHE A 1 8.18 -32.85 6.17
C PHE A 1 8.81 -31.96 7.28
N LEU A 2 8.57 -32.21 8.58
CA LEU A 2 9.14 -31.40 9.67
C LEU A 2 10.67 -31.19 9.59
N PRO A 3 11.50 -32.14 9.15
CA PRO A 3 12.93 -31.88 8.99
C PRO A 3 13.29 -30.76 8.02
N ALA A 4 12.36 -30.34 7.17
CA ALA A 4 12.56 -29.19 6.27
C ALA A 4 12.81 -27.88 7.02
N TYR A 5 12.29 -27.72 8.25
CA TYR A 5 12.56 -26.56 9.09
C TYR A 5 14.01 -26.44 9.53
N GLU A 6 14.71 -27.58 9.59
CA GLU A 6 16.14 -27.65 9.90
C GLU A 6 17.03 -27.62 8.64
N GLY A 7 16.43 -27.28 7.47
CA GLY A 7 17.13 -27.18 6.20
C GLY A 7 17.35 -28.51 5.45
N TYR A 8 16.72 -29.60 5.89
CA TYR A 8 16.82 -30.88 5.17
C TYR A 8 15.86 -30.92 3.99
N VAL A 9 16.32 -31.46 2.88
CA VAL A 9 15.48 -31.79 1.73
C VAL A 9 14.69 -33.07 2.01
N VAL A 10 13.37 -33.00 1.92
CA VAL A 10 12.46 -34.11 2.11
C VAL A 10 11.79 -34.47 0.77
N GLU A 11 11.94 -35.73 0.32
CA GLU A 11 11.52 -36.24 -0.99
C GLU A 11 12.25 -35.57 -2.18
N SER A 12 12.06 -34.24 -2.37
CA SER A 12 12.72 -33.44 -3.37
C SER A 12 12.79 -31.98 -2.93
N GLN A 13 13.66 -31.18 -3.57
CA GLN A 13 13.74 -29.74 -3.32
C GLN A 13 12.39 -29.07 -3.59
N ASP A 14 11.74 -29.37 -4.72
CA ASP A 14 10.44 -28.79 -5.09
C ASP A 14 9.35 -29.11 -4.04
N ARG A 15 9.30 -30.36 -3.54
CA ARG A 15 8.34 -30.74 -2.50
C ARG A 15 8.62 -30.04 -1.17
N THR A 16 9.88 -29.90 -0.83
CA THR A 16 10.33 -29.21 0.38
C THR A 16 9.97 -27.73 0.33
N ASP A 17 10.26 -27.07 -0.79
CA ASP A 17 9.99 -25.64 -0.98
C ASP A 17 8.48 -25.33 -0.89
N ARG A 18 7.63 -26.17 -1.50
CA ARG A 18 6.16 -26.03 -1.42
C ARG A 18 5.63 -26.26 -0.01
N PHE A 19 6.15 -27.26 0.71
CA PHE A 19 5.79 -27.47 2.10
C PHE A 19 6.15 -26.25 2.97
N LEU A 20 7.35 -25.69 2.81
CA LEU A 20 7.78 -24.50 3.53
C LEU A 20 6.96 -23.24 3.12
N TRP A 21 6.55 -23.16 1.87
CA TRP A 21 5.65 -22.11 1.41
C TRP A 21 4.28 -22.22 2.09
N ASP A 22 3.67 -23.41 2.07
CA ASP A 22 2.37 -23.67 2.72
C ASP A 22 2.42 -23.35 4.22
N MET A 23 3.51 -23.73 4.90
CA MET A 23 3.68 -23.47 6.32
C MET A 23 3.83 -21.97 6.63
N ARG A 24 4.60 -21.23 5.82
CA ARG A 24 4.71 -19.77 5.98
C ARG A 24 3.36 -19.10 5.72
N ARG A 25 2.63 -19.55 4.70
CA ARG A 25 1.28 -19.04 4.42
C ARG A 25 0.33 -19.32 5.58
N LEU A 26 0.34 -20.52 6.12
CA LEU A 26 -0.46 -20.88 7.30
C LEU A 26 -0.16 -19.96 8.49
N VAL A 27 1.11 -19.67 8.77
CA VAL A 27 1.48 -18.75 9.85
C VAL A 27 0.92 -17.34 9.58
N ALA A 28 1.06 -16.81 8.36
CA ALA A 28 0.52 -15.50 7.98
C ALA A 28 -1.00 -15.46 8.14
N ASP A 29 -1.72 -16.48 7.70
CA ASP A 29 -3.17 -16.59 7.84
C ASP A 29 -3.61 -16.62 9.31
N ARG A 30 -2.91 -17.39 10.17
CA ARG A 30 -3.20 -17.42 11.62
C ARG A 30 -2.96 -16.07 12.29
N ILE A 31 -1.91 -15.37 11.89
CA ILE A 31 -1.65 -14.00 12.37
C ILE A 31 -2.79 -13.07 11.97
N ALA A 32 -3.20 -13.12 10.71
CA ALA A 32 -4.26 -12.25 10.21
C ALA A 32 -5.61 -12.54 10.87
N TYR A 33 -6.08 -13.79 10.79
CA TYR A 33 -7.45 -14.13 11.18
C TYR A 33 -7.60 -14.46 12.65
N ASP A 34 -6.70 -15.28 13.22
CA ASP A 34 -6.86 -15.75 14.60
C ASP A 34 -6.30 -14.74 15.61
N TYR A 35 -5.18 -14.09 15.31
CA TYR A 35 -4.58 -13.12 16.21
C TYR A 35 -5.20 -11.73 16.03
N VAL A 36 -4.99 -11.06 14.90
CA VAL A 36 -5.48 -9.69 14.69
C VAL A 36 -7.01 -9.67 14.61
N GLY A 37 -7.59 -10.52 13.77
CA GLY A 37 -9.04 -10.67 13.62
C GLY A 37 -9.70 -11.15 14.91
N GLY A 38 -9.10 -12.10 15.62
CA GLY A 38 -9.58 -12.57 16.91
C GLY A 38 -9.60 -11.49 17.99
N LEU A 39 -8.55 -10.64 18.06
CA LEU A 39 -8.52 -9.48 18.96
C LEU A 39 -9.62 -8.47 18.60
N ARG A 40 -9.83 -8.17 17.31
CA ARG A 40 -10.91 -7.33 16.84
C ARG A 40 -12.26 -7.88 17.30
N ASP A 41 -12.54 -9.15 17.04
CA ASP A 41 -13.81 -9.79 17.34
C ASP A 41 -14.11 -9.82 18.86
N ILE A 42 -13.08 -9.96 19.68
CA ILE A 42 -13.22 -9.83 21.13
C ILE A 42 -13.47 -8.37 21.51
N SER A 43 -12.73 -7.42 20.97
CA SER A 43 -12.88 -5.98 21.24
C SER A 43 -14.31 -5.50 20.92
N HIS A 44 -14.88 -5.96 19.81
CA HIS A 44 -16.25 -5.61 19.40
C HIS A 44 -17.31 -6.05 20.41
N LYS A 45 -17.10 -7.19 21.10
CA LYS A 45 -18.02 -7.65 22.17
C LYS A 45 -18.11 -6.65 23.35
N TYR A 46 -17.10 -5.82 23.51
CA TYR A 46 -17.03 -4.79 24.54
C TYR A 46 -17.24 -3.38 24.00
N GLY A 47 -17.65 -3.23 22.73
CA GLY A 47 -17.87 -1.93 22.09
C GLY A 47 -16.58 -1.17 21.80
N LEU A 48 -15.45 -1.85 21.74
CA LEU A 48 -14.13 -1.29 21.43
C LEU A 48 -13.78 -1.53 19.97
N GLN A 49 -12.94 -0.67 19.41
CA GLN A 49 -12.33 -0.82 18.10
C GLN A 49 -10.84 -1.12 18.25
N THR A 50 -10.29 -1.83 17.27
CA THR A 50 -8.86 -2.13 17.21
C THR A 50 -8.16 -1.17 16.26
N TRP A 51 -7.03 -0.65 16.70
CA TRP A 51 -6.08 0.07 15.86
C TRP A 51 -4.81 -0.77 15.73
N LEU A 52 -4.27 -0.87 14.54
CA LEU A 52 -3.06 -1.63 14.26
C LEU A 52 -2.02 -0.72 13.60
N GLU A 53 -0.83 -0.71 14.14
CA GLU A 53 0.33 -0.12 13.52
C GLU A 53 1.03 -1.16 12.63
N ASN A 54 1.22 -0.82 11.35
CA ASN A 54 1.77 -1.71 10.36
C ASN A 54 3.26 -1.44 10.16
N TYR A 55 4.10 -2.36 10.61
CA TYR A 55 5.55 -2.28 10.45
C TYR A 55 6.03 -3.04 9.21
N GLY A 56 6.86 -2.39 8.39
CA GLY A 56 7.45 -2.97 7.18
C GLY A 56 8.90 -3.46 7.32
N HIS A 57 9.57 -3.21 8.44
CA HIS A 57 11.03 -3.38 8.54
C HIS A 57 11.52 -4.38 9.60
N TRP A 58 10.66 -4.94 10.44
CA TRP A 58 11.03 -5.82 11.54
C TRP A 58 10.95 -7.31 11.26
N GLY A 59 10.64 -7.71 10.01
CA GLY A 59 10.59 -9.11 9.63
C GLY A 59 9.47 -9.91 10.32
N PHE A 60 8.33 -9.29 10.55
CA PHE A 60 7.15 -9.92 11.13
C PHE A 60 6.65 -11.05 10.21
N PRO A 61 6.29 -12.25 10.72
CA PRO A 61 6.01 -13.43 9.89
C PRO A 61 4.60 -13.44 9.26
N GLY A 62 4.01 -12.27 9.00
CA GLY A 62 2.70 -12.08 8.38
C GLY A 62 2.77 -11.52 6.96
N GLU A 63 1.61 -11.22 6.41
CA GLU A 63 1.44 -10.43 5.20
C GLU A 63 0.79 -9.10 5.58
N PHE A 64 1.48 -8.00 5.34
CA PHE A 64 1.12 -6.68 5.88
C PHE A 64 -0.26 -6.15 5.44
N LEU A 65 -0.72 -6.45 4.22
CA LEU A 65 -2.06 -6.07 3.77
C LEU A 65 -3.13 -6.96 4.42
N GLN A 66 -2.88 -8.27 4.51
CA GLN A 66 -3.85 -9.22 5.03
C GLN A 66 -4.12 -9.01 6.51
N TYR A 67 -3.08 -8.96 7.36
CA TYR A 67 -3.31 -8.76 8.80
C TYR A 67 -3.78 -7.33 9.11
N GLY A 68 -3.30 -6.33 8.35
CA GLY A 68 -3.79 -4.96 8.45
C GLY A 68 -5.27 -4.83 8.08
N GLY A 69 -5.72 -5.61 7.10
CA GLY A 69 -7.12 -5.71 6.70
C GLY A 69 -8.04 -6.18 7.82
N GLN A 70 -7.53 -6.99 8.77
CA GLN A 70 -8.33 -7.57 9.86
C GLN A 70 -8.53 -6.64 11.07
N SER A 71 -7.82 -5.51 11.20
CA SER A 71 -8.09 -4.49 12.21
C SER A 71 -9.21 -3.54 11.78
N ASP A 72 -9.77 -2.76 12.71
CA ASP A 72 -10.74 -1.70 12.35
C ASP A 72 -10.04 -0.51 11.70
N GLU A 73 -8.97 -0.01 12.32
CA GLU A 73 -8.14 1.07 11.82
C GLU A 73 -6.70 0.57 11.57
N ILE A 74 -6.05 1.16 10.59
CA ILE A 74 -4.68 0.86 10.21
C ILE A 74 -3.81 2.11 10.35
N GLY A 75 -2.57 1.94 10.74
CA GLY A 75 -1.58 2.99 10.80
C GLY A 75 -0.21 2.53 10.36
N GLY A 76 0.58 3.48 9.92
CA GLY A 76 2.01 3.38 9.76
C GLY A 76 2.74 4.23 10.79
N GLU A 77 4.00 4.48 10.55
CA GLU A 77 4.86 5.32 11.37
C GLU A 77 5.77 6.15 10.47
N PHE A 78 6.07 7.38 10.86
CA PHE A 78 7.15 8.14 10.23
C PHE A 78 7.88 9.02 11.23
N TRP A 79 9.18 9.08 11.04
CA TRP A 79 10.05 9.96 11.79
C TRP A 79 10.23 11.29 11.08
N SER A 80 10.52 12.32 11.84
CA SER A 80 10.80 13.66 11.30
C SER A 80 12.01 13.67 10.37
N PHE A 81 12.92 12.73 10.54
CA PHE A 81 14.14 12.55 9.73
C PHE A 81 14.35 11.09 9.33
N GLY A 82 15.22 10.86 8.34
CA GLY A 82 15.65 9.53 7.92
C GLY A 82 14.64 8.82 7.04
N GLU A 83 14.80 7.50 6.92
CA GLU A 83 14.07 6.66 5.97
C GLU A 83 12.80 6.02 6.54
N LEU A 84 12.65 6.00 7.88
CA LEU A 84 11.48 5.37 8.50
C LEU A 84 10.21 6.10 8.11
N GLY A 85 9.25 5.35 7.62
CA GLY A 85 8.00 5.82 7.06
C GLY A 85 7.86 5.63 5.55
N ASN A 86 8.96 5.42 4.82
CA ASN A 86 8.91 5.27 3.37
C ASN A 86 8.20 3.97 2.94
N ILE A 87 8.31 2.91 3.74
CA ILE A 87 7.67 1.61 3.53
C ILE A 87 6.35 1.55 4.30
N GLU A 88 6.39 1.89 5.58
CA GLU A 88 5.31 1.74 6.54
C GLU A 88 4.05 2.49 6.13
N ASN A 89 4.19 3.75 5.71
CA ASN A 89 3.05 4.58 5.35
C ASN A 89 2.43 4.16 4.02
N ARG A 90 3.22 3.75 3.03
CA ARG A 90 2.67 3.22 1.78
C ARG A 90 1.96 1.86 2.02
N ALA A 91 2.49 1.02 2.90
CA ALA A 91 1.87 -0.22 3.30
C ALA A 91 0.51 0.04 3.99
N ALA A 92 0.48 0.96 4.97
CA ALA A 92 -0.73 1.32 5.69
C ALA A 92 -1.79 1.97 4.76
N SER A 93 -1.39 2.90 3.89
CA SER A 93 -2.33 3.56 2.97
C SER A 93 -2.91 2.59 1.95
N SER A 94 -2.08 1.75 1.33
CA SER A 94 -2.56 0.72 0.41
C SER A 94 -3.53 -0.25 1.10
N CYS A 95 -3.20 -0.71 2.33
CA CYS A 95 -4.09 -1.54 3.12
C CYS A 95 -5.43 -0.83 3.38
N GLY A 96 -5.40 0.43 3.81
CA GLY A 96 -6.61 1.21 4.02
C GLY A 96 -7.47 1.33 2.75
N HIS A 97 -6.84 1.65 1.63
CA HIS A 97 -7.52 1.82 0.35
C HIS A 97 -8.16 0.54 -0.17
N ILE A 98 -7.46 -0.61 -0.14
CA ILE A 98 -8.00 -1.86 -0.68
C ILE A 98 -9.02 -2.54 0.22
N TYR A 99 -8.97 -2.30 1.53
CA TYR A 99 -9.97 -2.82 2.49
C TYR A 99 -11.07 -1.82 2.83
N GLY A 100 -11.11 -0.65 2.18
CA GLY A 100 -12.17 0.35 2.34
C GLY A 100 -12.16 1.08 3.69
N LYS A 101 -10.99 1.26 4.28
CA LYS A 101 -10.82 2.02 5.54
C LYS A 101 -10.62 3.49 5.22
N ASN A 102 -11.51 4.35 5.69
CA ASN A 102 -11.41 5.79 5.43
C ASN A 102 -10.34 6.49 6.27
N LYS A 103 -9.99 5.93 7.43
CA LYS A 103 -9.06 6.52 8.38
C LYS A 103 -7.77 5.71 8.39
N ILE A 104 -6.70 6.33 7.92
CA ILE A 104 -5.37 5.76 7.79
C ILE A 104 -4.43 6.60 8.63
N SER A 105 -4.00 6.03 9.74
CA SER A 105 -3.21 6.73 10.74
C SER A 105 -1.71 6.64 10.44
N ALA A 106 -0.93 7.48 11.11
CA ALA A 106 0.48 7.23 11.32
C ALA A 106 0.90 7.76 12.70
N GLU A 107 1.72 7.00 13.42
CA GLU A 107 2.57 7.57 14.45
C GLU A 107 3.47 8.60 13.78
N SER A 108 3.35 9.86 14.17
CA SER A 108 3.81 10.96 13.33
C SER A 108 4.82 11.84 14.03
N PHE A 109 5.90 12.15 13.30
CA PHE A 109 6.95 13.09 13.73
C PHE A 109 7.83 12.59 14.87
N THR A 110 7.90 11.29 15.08
CA THR A 110 8.90 10.68 15.95
C THR A 110 10.29 11.21 15.56
N SER A 111 11.10 11.58 16.55
CA SER A 111 12.42 12.14 16.28
C SER A 111 13.45 11.58 17.28
N GLY A 112 14.64 11.33 16.78
CA GLY A 112 15.81 11.06 17.60
C GLY A 112 16.72 12.27 17.62
N GLY A 113 17.66 12.33 18.58
CA GLY A 113 18.65 13.39 18.64
C GLY A 113 18.45 14.37 19.80
N ARG A 114 18.67 15.64 19.54
CA ARG A 114 18.59 16.66 20.58
C ARG A 114 17.13 17.03 20.86
N PRO A 115 16.74 17.16 22.13
CA PRO A 115 15.41 17.65 22.48
C PRO A 115 15.11 19.02 21.83
N PHE A 116 13.86 19.16 21.36
CA PHE A 116 13.34 20.42 20.78
C PHE A 116 14.01 20.87 19.47
N GLU A 117 14.61 19.92 18.73
CA GLU A 117 15.25 20.20 17.44
C GLU A 117 14.22 20.38 16.30
N CYS A 118 13.08 19.68 16.39
CA CYS A 118 12.02 19.78 15.40
C CYS A 118 11.04 20.92 15.71
N TYR A 119 10.55 21.55 14.66
CA TYR A 119 9.55 22.63 14.75
C TYR A 119 8.58 22.54 13.56
N PRO A 120 7.41 23.20 13.63
CA PRO A 120 6.33 23.00 12.66
C PRO A 120 6.72 23.11 11.18
N ALA A 121 7.65 24.02 10.80
CA ALA A 121 8.05 24.18 9.40
C ALA A 121 8.80 22.95 8.84
N THR A 122 9.66 22.30 9.66
CA THR A 122 10.37 21.06 9.27
C THR A 122 9.42 19.88 9.26
N MET A 123 8.57 19.75 10.29
CA MET A 123 7.59 18.68 10.41
C MET A 123 6.53 18.74 9.30
N LYS A 124 6.03 19.95 8.96
CA LYS A 124 5.00 20.12 7.94
C LYS A 124 5.39 19.51 6.60
N LYS A 125 6.58 19.83 6.11
CA LYS A 125 7.08 19.32 4.82
C LYS A 125 7.15 17.80 4.81
N ARG A 126 7.61 17.20 5.91
CA ARG A 126 7.68 15.74 6.07
C ARG A 126 6.30 15.10 6.11
N GLY A 127 5.39 15.64 6.93
CA GLY A 127 4.01 15.16 7.02
C GLY A 127 3.24 15.28 5.71
N ASP A 128 3.35 16.41 5.04
CA ASP A 128 2.69 16.67 3.76
C ASP A 128 3.04 15.60 2.71
N ARG A 129 4.31 15.14 2.67
CA ARG A 129 4.69 14.04 1.79
C ARG A 129 3.84 12.80 2.07
N PHE A 130 3.73 12.37 3.31
CA PHE A 130 2.96 11.17 3.66
C PHE A 130 1.45 11.37 3.51
N PHE A 131 0.96 12.58 3.65
CA PHE A 131 -0.44 12.91 3.32
C PHE A 131 -0.73 12.72 1.83
N THR A 132 0.20 13.07 0.93
CA THR A 132 0.05 12.76 -0.50
C THR A 132 0.16 11.27 -0.82
N GLU A 133 0.71 10.47 0.07
CA GLU A 133 0.80 9.02 -0.03
C GLU A 133 -0.40 8.28 0.60
N GLY A 134 -1.37 9.01 1.19
CA GLY A 134 -2.63 8.47 1.69
C GLY A 134 -2.80 8.48 3.20
N ILE A 135 -1.79 8.88 3.99
CA ILE A 135 -1.97 9.09 5.44
C ILE A 135 -2.91 10.27 5.66
N ASN A 136 -3.93 10.08 6.50
CA ASN A 136 -4.96 11.09 6.74
C ASN A 136 -5.42 11.18 8.20
N ASN A 137 -4.67 10.58 9.12
CA ASN A 137 -4.93 10.68 10.56
C ASN A 137 -3.60 10.72 11.33
N THR A 138 -3.24 11.89 11.82
CA THR A 138 -1.95 12.15 12.47
C THR A 138 -2.02 11.86 13.96
N LEU A 139 -1.23 10.93 14.45
CA LEU A 139 -1.01 10.65 15.87
C LEU A 139 0.34 11.25 16.27
N LEU A 140 0.31 12.40 16.94
CA LEU A 140 1.54 13.12 17.29
C LEU A 140 2.38 12.34 18.31
N HIS A 141 3.58 11.98 17.95
CA HIS A 141 4.51 11.26 18.82
C HIS A 141 5.71 12.15 19.21
N VAL A 142 5.91 12.46 20.51
CA VAL A 142 5.04 12.03 21.60
C VAL A 142 4.90 13.16 22.63
N TYR A 143 3.75 13.26 23.27
CA TYR A 143 3.57 14.11 24.43
C TYR A 143 3.83 13.31 25.71
N ILE A 144 4.84 13.70 26.46
CA ILE A 144 5.18 13.09 27.77
C ILE A 144 4.78 14.02 28.90
N SER A 145 4.05 13.49 29.88
CA SER A 145 3.66 14.24 31.04
C SER A 145 4.87 14.77 31.81
N GLN A 146 4.87 16.06 32.10
CA GLN A 146 5.94 16.74 32.83
C GLN A 146 5.51 17.02 34.28
N PRO A 147 6.06 16.33 35.27
CA PRO A 147 5.69 16.57 36.67
C PRO A 147 6.30 17.86 37.27
N SER A 148 7.26 18.47 36.57
CA SER A 148 7.94 19.70 37.01
C SER A 148 8.28 20.58 35.83
N ASP A 149 8.23 21.89 36.02
CA ASP A 149 8.65 22.90 35.05
C ASP A 149 10.08 23.38 35.22
N GLU A 150 10.74 22.96 36.31
CA GLU A 150 12.10 23.41 36.66
C GLU A 150 13.21 22.70 35.89
N ARG A 151 12.90 21.57 35.23
CA ARG A 151 13.87 20.74 34.50
C ARG A 151 13.65 20.83 33.00
N VAL A 152 14.63 21.31 32.27
CA VAL A 152 14.61 21.36 30.79
C VAL A 152 15.68 20.41 30.26
N PRO A 153 15.37 19.52 29.38
CA PRO A 153 14.12 19.30 28.61
C PRO A 153 13.00 18.61 29.40
N GLY A 154 13.20 18.22 30.65
CA GLY A 154 12.23 17.51 31.47
C GLY A 154 12.26 15.99 31.28
N VAL A 155 11.17 15.33 31.66
CA VAL A 155 10.99 13.90 31.40
C VAL A 155 10.77 13.69 29.90
N ASN A 156 11.48 12.73 29.31
CA ASN A 156 11.58 12.58 27.88
C ASN A 156 11.77 11.11 27.49
N ALA A 157 11.24 10.69 26.34
CA ALA A 157 11.64 9.48 25.66
C ALA A 157 12.84 9.79 24.75
N PHE A 158 13.74 8.84 24.54
CA PHE A 158 14.93 9.06 23.72
C PHE A 158 14.60 9.33 22.23
N PHE A 159 13.38 9.06 21.80
CA PHE A 159 12.90 9.21 20.43
C PHE A 159 11.84 10.30 20.23
N SER A 160 11.52 11.13 21.19
CA SER A 160 10.84 12.41 20.97
C SER A 160 10.62 13.25 22.23
N SER A 161 10.67 14.59 22.05
CA SER A 161 10.33 15.58 23.08
C SER A 161 9.62 16.81 22.49
N GLU A 162 9.34 16.84 21.22
CA GLU A 162 8.95 18.04 20.45
C GLU A 162 7.61 18.60 20.90
N PHE A 163 6.65 17.75 21.27
CA PHE A 163 5.30 18.17 21.69
C PHE A 163 5.19 18.45 23.19
N ASN A 164 6.32 18.71 23.84
CA ASN A 164 6.41 19.02 25.24
C ASN A 164 6.09 20.49 25.53
N ARG A 165 5.33 20.76 26.62
CA ARG A 165 4.98 22.13 27.03
C ARG A 165 6.19 23.01 27.35
N LEU A 166 7.37 22.45 27.60
CA LEU A 166 8.61 23.17 27.81
C LEU A 166 9.30 23.61 26.51
N ASN A 167 8.81 23.15 25.37
CA ASN A 167 9.33 23.56 24.07
C ASN A 167 8.93 25.02 23.77
N THR A 168 9.83 25.77 23.15
CA THR A 168 9.68 27.23 22.94
C THR A 168 8.47 27.60 22.06
N TRP A 169 8.05 26.72 21.14
CA TRP A 169 6.91 26.97 20.25
C TRP A 169 5.60 26.31 20.73
N TYR A 170 5.60 25.66 21.90
CA TYR A 170 4.42 24.94 22.41
C TYR A 170 3.18 25.86 22.53
N SER A 171 3.37 27.12 22.89
CA SER A 171 2.27 28.10 23.00
C SER A 171 1.56 28.37 21.66
N GLN A 172 2.16 28.01 20.52
CA GLN A 172 1.58 28.09 19.18
C GLN A 172 1.23 26.71 18.58
N LEU A 173 1.24 25.65 19.38
CA LEU A 173 0.93 24.29 18.92
C LEU A 173 -0.48 24.19 18.29
N ASP A 174 -1.41 25.02 18.73
CA ASP A 174 -2.76 25.12 18.19
C ASP A 174 -2.81 25.50 16.70
N LEU A 175 -1.88 26.31 16.22
CA LEU A 175 -1.76 26.66 14.80
C LEU A 175 -1.38 25.44 13.97
N PHE A 176 -0.41 24.67 14.43
CA PHE A 176 0.02 23.44 13.75
C PHE A 176 -1.05 22.34 13.79
N THR A 177 -1.64 22.11 14.95
CA THR A 177 -2.71 21.12 15.07
C THR A 177 -3.98 21.53 14.30
N SER A 178 -4.28 22.83 14.18
CA SER A 178 -5.37 23.31 13.34
C SER A 178 -5.12 23.04 11.85
N TYR A 179 -3.87 23.17 11.40
CA TYR A 179 -3.47 22.76 10.07
C TYR A 179 -3.68 21.26 9.86
N LEU A 180 -3.13 20.42 10.74
CA LEU A 180 -3.26 18.96 10.66
C LEU A 180 -4.73 18.51 10.65
N LYS A 181 -5.57 19.09 11.52
CA LYS A 181 -7.01 18.80 11.55
C LYS A 181 -7.70 19.06 10.22
N ARG A 182 -7.42 20.20 9.58
CA ARG A 182 -8.01 20.55 8.27
C ARG A 182 -7.56 19.57 7.18
N VAL A 183 -6.26 19.28 7.10
CA VAL A 183 -5.72 18.35 6.11
C VAL A 183 -6.29 16.95 6.32
N ASN A 184 -6.24 16.45 7.55
CA ASN A 184 -6.76 15.12 7.89
C ASN A 184 -8.25 15.02 7.57
N TYR A 185 -9.05 16.02 7.94
CA TYR A 185 -10.48 16.03 7.63
C TYR A 185 -10.76 15.96 6.13
N MET A 186 -10.06 16.76 5.33
CA MET A 186 -10.26 16.77 3.87
C MET A 186 -9.80 15.45 3.23
N LEU A 187 -8.69 14.88 3.67
CA LEU A 187 -8.16 13.64 3.14
C LEU A 187 -8.87 12.37 3.65
N GLN A 188 -9.81 12.49 4.58
CA GLN A 188 -10.71 11.42 4.98
C GLN A 188 -12.02 11.41 4.16
N GLN A 189 -12.23 12.39 3.29
CA GLN A 189 -13.44 12.44 2.46
C GLN A 189 -13.28 11.57 1.20
N GLY A 190 -14.37 10.91 0.79
CA GLY A 190 -14.42 10.11 -0.43
C GLY A 190 -13.42 8.94 -0.45
N VAL A 191 -13.03 8.52 -1.64
CA VAL A 191 -12.09 7.41 -1.88
C VAL A 191 -10.81 7.92 -2.51
N ASN A 192 -9.71 7.20 -2.28
CA ASN A 192 -8.42 7.49 -2.91
C ASN A 192 -8.48 7.22 -4.42
N VAL A 193 -7.82 8.04 -5.20
CA VAL A 193 -7.65 7.86 -6.64
C VAL A 193 -6.22 7.41 -6.92
N ALA A 194 -6.09 6.25 -7.55
CA ALA A 194 -4.83 5.69 -7.99
C ALA A 194 -5.00 4.98 -9.34
N ASP A 195 -3.94 4.97 -10.15
CA ASP A 195 -3.97 4.41 -11.49
C ASP A 195 -3.62 2.92 -11.52
N VAL A 196 -2.70 2.52 -10.64
CA VAL A 196 -2.04 1.22 -10.69
C VAL A 196 -2.23 0.45 -9.39
N ALA A 197 -2.64 -0.82 -9.51
CA ALA A 197 -2.58 -1.79 -8.43
C ALA A 197 -1.40 -2.72 -8.64
N TYR A 198 -0.38 -2.67 -7.76
CA TYR A 198 0.73 -3.61 -7.76
C TYR A 198 0.41 -4.82 -6.89
N PHE A 199 0.24 -5.97 -7.51
CA PHE A 199 0.05 -7.21 -6.77
C PHE A 199 1.36 -7.63 -6.07
N ILE A 200 1.30 -7.82 -4.76
CA ILE A 200 2.48 -8.12 -3.93
C ILE A 200 2.97 -9.58 -4.04
N GLY A 201 2.25 -10.44 -4.78
CA GLY A 201 2.49 -11.88 -4.82
C GLY A 201 1.86 -12.62 -3.64
N GLU A 202 2.06 -13.94 -3.61
CA GLU A 202 1.46 -14.82 -2.59
C GLU A 202 2.47 -15.31 -1.54
N ASP A 203 3.75 -14.95 -1.68
CA ASP A 203 4.80 -15.38 -0.75
C ASP A 203 4.69 -14.68 0.59
N THR A 204 4.97 -15.40 1.66
CA THR A 204 5.04 -14.89 3.03
C THR A 204 6.33 -15.37 3.71
N PRO A 205 6.87 -14.64 4.68
CA PRO A 205 6.40 -13.33 5.17
C PRO A 205 6.54 -12.22 4.13
N LYS A 206 5.66 -11.21 4.22
CA LYS A 206 5.67 -10.06 3.32
C LYS A 206 5.36 -8.79 4.12
N MET A 207 6.33 -7.88 4.22
CA MET A 207 6.20 -6.64 5.00
C MET A 207 6.11 -5.40 4.13
N THR A 208 6.39 -5.52 2.82
CA THR A 208 6.25 -4.45 1.83
C THR A 208 5.97 -5.04 0.46
N GLY A 209 5.47 -4.21 -0.45
CA GLY A 209 5.36 -4.52 -1.86
C GLY A 209 6.57 -4.03 -2.66
N ILE A 210 6.59 -4.35 -3.94
CA ILE A 210 7.54 -3.86 -4.92
C ILE A 210 6.74 -3.23 -6.05
N ALA A 211 7.00 -1.94 -6.33
CA ALA A 211 6.41 -1.23 -7.46
C ALA A 211 7.33 -1.35 -8.67
N GLU A 212 7.27 -2.47 -9.35
CA GLU A 212 8.01 -2.78 -10.58
C GLU A 212 7.07 -3.29 -11.68
N PRO A 213 7.16 -2.71 -12.92
CA PRO A 213 8.02 -1.59 -13.32
C PRO A 213 7.76 -0.29 -12.56
N ALA A 214 8.80 0.55 -12.42
CA ALA A 214 8.71 1.80 -11.65
C ALA A 214 7.64 2.73 -12.21
N LEU A 215 6.85 3.34 -11.33
CA LEU A 215 5.77 4.25 -11.72
C LEU A 215 6.33 5.62 -12.11
N PRO A 216 5.93 6.19 -13.27
CA PRO A 216 6.30 7.54 -13.66
C PRO A 216 5.71 8.60 -12.73
N LYS A 217 6.33 9.79 -12.72
CA LYS A 217 5.80 10.93 -11.94
C LYS A 217 4.40 11.31 -12.42
N GLY A 218 3.56 11.70 -11.47
CA GLY A 218 2.20 12.16 -11.75
C GLY A 218 1.15 11.06 -11.69
N PHE A 219 1.53 9.81 -11.55
CA PHE A 219 0.62 8.69 -11.34
C PHE A 219 0.65 8.22 -9.88
N GLN A 220 -0.43 7.58 -9.44
CA GLN A 220 -0.57 7.05 -8.10
C GLN A 220 -0.79 5.52 -8.13
N PHE A 221 -0.43 4.86 -7.03
CA PHE A 221 -0.59 3.41 -6.93
C PHE A 221 -0.95 2.96 -5.53
N ASP A 222 -1.51 1.75 -5.45
CA ASP A 222 -1.61 0.97 -4.24
C ASP A 222 -1.01 -0.42 -4.43
N TYR A 223 -0.59 -1.04 -3.33
CA TYR A 223 -0.35 -2.47 -3.28
C TYR A 223 -1.68 -3.20 -3.09
N ILE A 224 -1.80 -4.38 -3.71
CA ILE A 224 -2.97 -5.25 -3.56
C ILE A 224 -2.52 -6.69 -3.31
N ASN A 225 -3.24 -7.43 -2.49
CA ASN A 225 -2.94 -8.84 -2.17
C ASN A 225 -3.92 -9.81 -2.84
N ALA A 226 -3.58 -11.09 -2.79
CA ALA A 226 -4.37 -12.15 -3.39
C ALA A 226 -5.79 -12.22 -2.80
N GLU A 227 -5.94 -12.06 -1.48
CA GLU A 227 -7.25 -12.10 -0.81
C GLU A 227 -8.23 -11.09 -1.40
N VAL A 228 -7.80 -9.83 -1.56
CA VAL A 228 -8.65 -8.76 -2.11
C VAL A 228 -8.92 -8.99 -3.60
N ILE A 229 -7.93 -9.48 -4.37
CA ILE A 229 -8.14 -9.81 -5.78
C ILE A 229 -9.21 -10.90 -5.92
N GLU A 230 -9.09 -11.99 -5.15
CA GLU A 230 -10.00 -13.13 -5.24
C GLU A 230 -11.41 -12.80 -4.74
N ARG A 231 -11.52 -12.11 -3.61
CA ARG A 231 -12.78 -11.87 -2.91
C ARG A 231 -13.56 -10.67 -3.46
N ASP A 232 -12.87 -9.55 -3.69
CA ASP A 232 -13.51 -8.24 -3.81
C ASP A 232 -13.30 -7.58 -5.18
N LEU A 233 -12.23 -7.90 -5.90
CA LEU A 233 -11.91 -7.20 -7.14
C LEU A 233 -12.82 -7.66 -8.29
N PHE A 234 -13.41 -6.71 -8.99
CA PHE A 234 -14.22 -6.94 -10.19
C PHE A 234 -14.00 -5.84 -11.23
N VAL A 235 -14.52 -6.01 -12.44
CA VAL A 235 -14.44 -4.99 -13.49
C VAL A 235 -15.77 -4.26 -13.60
N LYS A 236 -15.71 -2.93 -13.60
CA LYS A 236 -16.84 -2.04 -13.90
C LYS A 236 -16.39 -0.94 -14.84
N ASP A 237 -17.08 -0.79 -15.96
CA ASP A 237 -16.78 0.23 -16.98
C ASP A 237 -15.33 0.20 -17.48
N GLY A 238 -14.73 -0.99 -17.56
CA GLY A 238 -13.34 -1.21 -17.97
C GLY A 238 -12.29 -0.91 -16.89
N LEU A 239 -12.70 -0.61 -15.66
CA LEU A 239 -11.82 -0.35 -14.53
C LEU A 239 -11.90 -1.48 -13.50
N LEU A 240 -10.75 -1.85 -12.95
CA LEU A 240 -10.66 -2.72 -11.78
C LEU A 240 -11.26 -1.98 -10.59
N THR A 241 -12.31 -2.53 -10.01
CA THR A 241 -13.16 -1.82 -9.03
C THR A 241 -13.29 -2.63 -7.76
N LEU A 242 -13.23 -1.97 -6.61
CA LEU A 242 -13.50 -2.55 -5.29
C LEU A 242 -14.90 -2.14 -4.79
N PRO A 243 -15.56 -2.92 -3.92
CA PRO A 243 -16.95 -2.68 -3.50
C PRO A 243 -17.23 -1.29 -2.90
N HIS A 244 -16.23 -0.69 -2.27
CA HIS A 244 -16.33 0.64 -1.65
C HIS A 244 -16.02 1.80 -2.62
N GLY A 245 -15.74 1.50 -3.92
CA GLY A 245 -15.61 2.51 -4.97
C GLY A 245 -14.18 2.84 -5.41
N THR A 246 -13.15 2.34 -4.74
CA THR A 246 -11.75 2.50 -5.21
C THR A 246 -11.57 1.77 -6.54
N GLN A 247 -10.88 2.40 -7.48
CA GLN A 247 -10.69 1.90 -8.84
C GLN A 247 -9.24 2.01 -9.29
N TYR A 248 -8.84 1.07 -10.18
CA TYR A 248 -7.52 1.08 -10.81
C TYR A 248 -7.65 0.82 -12.31
N ARG A 249 -6.73 1.38 -13.10
CA ARG A 249 -6.68 1.20 -14.55
C ARG A 249 -5.92 -0.05 -14.97
N ILE A 250 -4.93 -0.46 -14.17
CA ILE A 250 -4.05 -1.58 -14.49
C ILE A 250 -3.68 -2.38 -13.22
N LEU A 251 -3.72 -3.70 -13.33
CA LEU A 251 -3.15 -4.63 -12.36
C LEU A 251 -1.77 -5.08 -12.84
N VAL A 252 -0.75 -4.86 -12.02
CA VAL A 252 0.63 -5.29 -12.31
C VAL A 252 0.95 -6.53 -11.49
N LEU A 253 1.30 -7.61 -12.17
CA LEU A 253 1.73 -8.86 -11.56
C LEU A 253 3.25 -8.80 -11.25
N PRO A 254 3.70 -9.35 -10.12
CA PRO A 254 5.12 -9.40 -9.81
C PRO A 254 5.87 -10.33 -10.75
N GLN A 255 7.19 -10.14 -10.88
CA GLN A 255 8.07 -10.98 -11.69
C GLN A 255 8.32 -12.36 -11.04
N LEU A 256 7.24 -13.11 -10.80
CA LEU A 256 7.27 -14.42 -10.18
C LEU A 256 6.83 -15.50 -11.17
N LYS A 257 7.39 -16.70 -10.99
CA LYS A 257 7.07 -17.88 -11.82
C LYS A 257 5.95 -18.73 -11.22
N THR A 258 5.44 -18.34 -10.07
CA THR A 258 4.45 -19.13 -9.31
C THR A 258 3.20 -18.31 -9.08
N MET A 259 2.05 -18.99 -9.18
CA MET A 259 0.73 -18.49 -8.83
C MET A 259 -0.19 -19.67 -8.56
N ARG A 260 -1.07 -19.56 -7.55
CA ARG A 260 -2.10 -20.57 -7.32
C ARG A 260 -3.10 -20.59 -8.48
N PRO A 261 -3.63 -21.79 -8.87
CA PRO A 261 -4.58 -21.87 -9.97
C PRO A 261 -5.85 -21.05 -9.72
N GLU A 262 -6.34 -20.95 -8.48
CA GLU A 262 -7.54 -20.18 -8.10
C GLU A 262 -7.37 -18.70 -8.38
N LEU A 263 -6.21 -18.14 -8.02
CA LEU A 263 -5.89 -16.74 -8.32
C LEU A 263 -5.74 -16.49 -9.82
N LEU A 264 -5.14 -17.43 -10.55
CA LEU A 264 -4.97 -17.32 -11.99
C LEU A 264 -6.31 -17.40 -12.74
N GLU A 265 -7.25 -18.24 -12.28
CA GLU A 265 -8.64 -18.25 -12.77
C GLU A 265 -9.33 -16.91 -12.52
N LYS A 266 -9.12 -16.30 -11.35
CA LYS A 266 -9.67 -14.97 -11.07
C LYS A 266 -9.09 -13.89 -11.99
N ILE A 267 -7.80 -13.93 -12.27
CA ILE A 267 -7.16 -13.01 -13.23
C ILE A 267 -7.74 -13.23 -14.65
N LYS A 268 -7.99 -14.47 -15.04
CA LYS A 268 -8.67 -14.79 -16.29
C LYS A 268 -10.07 -14.18 -16.34
N GLU A 269 -10.88 -14.36 -15.30
CA GLU A 269 -12.20 -13.74 -15.16
C GLU A 269 -12.12 -12.22 -15.37
N LEU A 270 -11.23 -11.55 -14.64
CA LEU A 270 -11.02 -10.10 -14.73
C LEU A 270 -10.65 -9.65 -16.16
N LEU A 271 -9.75 -10.39 -16.83
CA LEU A 271 -9.39 -10.13 -18.22
C LEU A 271 -10.58 -10.28 -19.17
N TYR A 272 -11.37 -11.36 -19.04
CA TYR A 272 -12.56 -11.55 -19.86
C TYR A 272 -13.60 -10.44 -19.70
N ASP A 273 -13.69 -9.85 -18.50
CA ASP A 273 -14.59 -8.75 -18.16
C ASP A 273 -14.07 -7.37 -18.58
N GLY A 274 -12.77 -7.24 -18.90
CA GLY A 274 -12.23 -6.00 -19.46
C GLY A 274 -11.06 -5.39 -18.66
N ALA A 275 -10.48 -6.12 -17.73
CA ALA A 275 -9.30 -5.66 -16.99
C ALA A 275 -8.08 -5.47 -17.90
N VAL A 276 -7.21 -4.55 -17.52
CA VAL A 276 -5.86 -4.45 -18.04
C VAL A 276 -4.89 -5.07 -17.04
N VAL A 277 -4.06 -6.01 -17.50
CA VAL A 277 -3.09 -6.72 -16.68
C VAL A 277 -1.71 -6.65 -17.33
N LEU A 278 -0.69 -6.33 -16.54
CA LEU A 278 0.72 -6.36 -16.97
C LEU A 278 1.49 -7.37 -16.12
N GLY A 279 2.12 -8.35 -16.74
CA GLY A 279 3.03 -9.25 -16.02
C GLY A 279 3.33 -10.56 -16.75
N PRO A 280 4.27 -11.36 -16.21
CA PRO A 280 4.72 -12.60 -16.81
C PRO A 280 3.72 -13.74 -16.62
N ALA A 281 3.82 -14.76 -17.48
CA ALA A 281 3.10 -16.02 -17.30
C ALA A 281 3.67 -16.81 -16.10
N PRO A 282 2.82 -17.33 -15.20
CA PRO A 282 3.28 -18.27 -14.18
C PRO A 282 3.56 -19.64 -14.80
N GLU A 283 4.49 -20.38 -14.18
CA GLU A 283 4.92 -21.71 -14.66
C GLU A 283 4.34 -22.86 -13.81
N ARG A 284 4.02 -22.60 -12.54
CA ARG A 284 3.53 -23.62 -11.60
C ARG A 284 2.86 -23.01 -10.36
N SER A 285 2.18 -23.84 -9.58
CA SER A 285 1.71 -23.48 -8.23
C SER A 285 2.87 -23.39 -7.24
N PRO A 286 2.84 -22.45 -6.27
CA PRO A 286 3.81 -22.43 -5.16
C PRO A 286 3.48 -23.44 -4.07
N SER A 287 2.24 -23.91 -3.99
CA SER A 287 1.70 -24.78 -2.92
C SER A 287 1.92 -26.27 -3.21
N GLY A 288 2.03 -27.05 -2.15
CA GLY A 288 1.95 -28.52 -2.20
C GLY A 288 0.53 -29.05 -2.33
N GLN A 289 -0.49 -28.21 -2.20
CA GLN A 289 -1.89 -28.60 -2.37
C GLN A 289 -2.16 -29.06 -3.79
N ASN A 290 -2.83 -30.20 -3.95
CA ASN A 290 -3.12 -30.80 -5.25
C ASN A 290 -1.89 -30.92 -6.16
N TYR A 291 -0.74 -31.24 -5.56
CA TYR A 291 0.56 -31.33 -6.24
C TYR A 291 0.47 -32.08 -7.57
N GLY A 292 1.09 -31.52 -8.60
CA GLY A 292 1.06 -32.05 -9.97
C GLY A 292 -0.20 -31.68 -10.76
N GLU A 293 -1.38 -31.74 -10.17
CA GLU A 293 -2.62 -31.32 -10.84
C GLU A 293 -2.74 -29.79 -10.87
N ALA A 294 -2.43 -29.12 -9.74
CA ALA A 294 -2.36 -27.68 -9.68
C ALA A 294 -1.38 -27.08 -10.71
N ASP A 295 -0.22 -27.72 -10.90
CA ASP A 295 0.76 -27.31 -11.91
C ASP A 295 0.24 -27.45 -13.34
N LYS A 296 -0.51 -28.54 -13.62
CA LYS A 296 -1.16 -28.70 -14.94
C LYS A 296 -2.20 -27.63 -15.21
N GLN A 297 -3.00 -27.28 -14.19
CA GLN A 297 -3.99 -26.21 -14.31
C GLN A 297 -3.31 -24.85 -14.57
N VAL A 298 -2.27 -24.51 -13.78
CA VAL A 298 -1.51 -23.26 -14.01
C VAL A 298 -0.93 -23.20 -15.41
N LYS A 299 -0.31 -24.30 -15.88
CA LYS A 299 0.26 -24.37 -17.23
C LYS A 299 -0.80 -24.24 -18.34
N ALA A 300 -1.95 -24.85 -18.14
CA ALA A 300 -3.04 -24.76 -19.11
C ALA A 300 -3.59 -23.35 -19.20
N LEU A 301 -3.85 -22.71 -18.05
CA LEU A 301 -4.32 -21.33 -18.00
C LEU A 301 -3.27 -20.33 -18.53
N ALA A 302 -2.01 -20.51 -18.18
CA ALA A 302 -0.93 -19.67 -18.68
C ALA A 302 -0.77 -19.83 -20.21
N ALA A 303 -0.87 -21.04 -20.75
CA ALA A 303 -0.84 -21.29 -22.19
C ALA A 303 -2.04 -20.65 -22.92
N GLU A 304 -3.23 -20.64 -22.29
CA GLU A 304 -4.42 -19.98 -22.84
C GLU A 304 -4.26 -18.45 -22.85
N LEU A 305 -3.85 -17.86 -21.74
CA LEU A 305 -3.85 -16.40 -21.57
C LEU A 305 -2.65 -15.72 -22.25
N TRP A 306 -1.45 -16.32 -22.16
CA TRP A 306 -0.21 -15.75 -22.72
C TRP A 306 0.14 -16.31 -24.10
N ASP A 307 -0.82 -16.93 -24.82
CA ASP A 307 -0.56 -17.53 -26.12
C ASP A 307 0.06 -16.54 -27.11
N GLY A 308 1.21 -16.93 -27.64
CA GLY A 308 1.97 -16.17 -28.61
C GLY A 308 2.57 -14.86 -28.10
N LEU A 309 2.50 -14.55 -26.80
CA LEU A 309 3.21 -13.43 -26.18
C LEU A 309 4.67 -13.83 -25.89
N ASP A 310 5.62 -13.20 -26.58
CA ASP A 310 7.05 -13.47 -26.42
C ASP A 310 7.81 -12.35 -25.68
N GLY A 311 7.10 -11.27 -25.35
CA GLY A 311 7.66 -10.12 -24.65
C GLY A 311 8.61 -9.25 -25.47
N ASN A 312 8.86 -9.59 -26.72
CA ASN A 312 9.73 -8.86 -27.63
C ASN A 312 9.01 -8.37 -28.86
N ARG A 313 8.53 -9.31 -29.70
CA ARG A 313 7.80 -8.99 -30.93
C ARG A 313 6.32 -8.77 -30.65
N LYS A 314 5.76 -9.59 -29.78
CA LYS A 314 4.36 -9.49 -29.36
C LYS A 314 4.31 -9.32 -27.85
N LYS A 315 4.08 -8.09 -27.41
CA LYS A 315 4.05 -7.70 -26.00
C LYS A 315 2.65 -7.60 -25.41
N MET A 316 1.60 -7.71 -26.24
CA MET A 316 0.22 -7.59 -25.76
C MET A 316 -0.76 -8.45 -26.56
N ALA A 317 -1.86 -8.84 -25.90
CA ALA A 317 -2.98 -9.53 -26.53
C ALA A 317 -4.30 -9.11 -25.86
N CYS A 318 -5.37 -9.02 -26.68
CA CYS A 318 -6.72 -8.88 -26.15
C CYS A 318 -7.21 -10.25 -25.67
N ILE A 319 -7.68 -10.32 -24.42
CA ILE A 319 -8.27 -11.51 -23.81
C ILE A 319 -9.70 -11.14 -23.37
N GLY A 320 -10.70 -11.75 -23.97
CA GLY A 320 -12.08 -11.31 -23.77
C GLY A 320 -12.25 -9.83 -24.12
N LYS A 321 -12.66 -9.00 -23.17
CA LYS A 321 -12.76 -7.54 -23.31
C LYS A 321 -11.52 -6.80 -22.81
N GLY A 322 -10.59 -7.50 -22.14
CA GLY A 322 -9.43 -6.94 -21.50
C GLY A 322 -8.15 -6.99 -22.32
N LEU A 323 -7.08 -6.54 -21.72
CA LEU A 323 -5.77 -6.44 -22.34
C LEU A 323 -4.70 -7.05 -21.41
N LEU A 324 -3.99 -8.04 -21.91
CA LEU A 324 -2.83 -8.61 -21.24
C LEU A 324 -1.55 -8.10 -21.90
N MET A 325 -0.63 -7.58 -21.06
CA MET A 325 0.64 -7.00 -21.47
C MET A 325 1.81 -7.72 -20.77
N VAL A 326 2.93 -7.82 -21.46
CA VAL A 326 4.14 -8.46 -20.94
C VAL A 326 5.38 -7.65 -21.32
N ASN A 327 6.39 -7.63 -20.43
CA ASN A 327 7.70 -7.02 -20.68
C ASN A 327 7.61 -5.57 -21.21
N MET A 328 6.78 -4.77 -20.57
CA MET A 328 6.65 -3.32 -20.80
C MET A 328 7.09 -2.57 -19.54
N ASP A 329 7.71 -1.41 -19.71
CA ASP A 329 7.79 -0.45 -18.62
C ASP A 329 6.45 0.25 -18.39
N MET A 330 6.32 1.00 -17.30
CA MET A 330 5.05 1.65 -16.96
C MET A 330 4.69 2.79 -17.90
N ASP A 331 5.67 3.51 -18.47
CA ASP A 331 5.40 4.56 -19.46
C ASP A 331 4.76 3.95 -20.72
N GLU A 332 5.34 2.84 -21.25
CA GLU A 332 4.81 2.10 -22.41
C GLU A 332 3.41 1.54 -22.10
N ALA A 333 3.21 0.95 -20.93
CA ALA A 333 1.93 0.36 -20.54
C ALA A 333 0.83 1.41 -20.39
N LEU A 334 1.10 2.49 -19.66
CA LEU A 334 0.14 3.59 -19.46
C LEU A 334 -0.18 4.30 -20.78
N ALA A 335 0.81 4.54 -21.65
CA ALA A 335 0.60 5.11 -22.97
C ALA A 335 -0.28 4.21 -23.84
N THR A 336 -0.09 2.88 -23.80
CA THR A 336 -0.90 1.89 -24.54
C THR A 336 -2.37 1.99 -24.20
N ILE A 337 -2.71 2.19 -22.91
CA ILE A 337 -4.10 2.36 -22.46
C ILE A 337 -4.56 3.82 -22.46
N ARG A 338 -3.75 4.74 -22.97
CA ARG A 338 -4.01 6.18 -23.00
C ARG A 338 -4.32 6.76 -21.62
N CYS A 339 -3.67 6.23 -20.58
CA CYS A 339 -3.77 6.76 -19.25
C CYS A 339 -2.85 7.99 -19.12
N VAL A 340 -3.41 9.07 -18.65
CA VAL A 340 -2.69 10.32 -18.38
C VAL A 340 -2.78 10.65 -16.89
N PRO A 341 -1.81 11.38 -16.31
CA PRO A 341 -1.89 11.79 -14.92
C PRO A 341 -3.14 12.62 -14.64
N ASP A 342 -3.79 12.38 -13.51
CA ASP A 342 -4.98 13.14 -13.09
C ASP A 342 -4.69 14.62 -12.89
N CYS A 343 -3.47 14.94 -12.42
CA CYS A 343 -3.04 16.30 -12.20
C CYS A 343 -1.64 16.53 -12.78
N LYS A 344 -1.55 17.42 -13.76
CA LYS A 344 -0.28 17.83 -14.33
C LYS A 344 0.30 19.01 -13.55
N LEU A 345 1.41 18.78 -12.88
CA LEU A 345 2.20 19.78 -12.16
C LEU A 345 3.45 20.15 -12.94
N PRO A 346 4.00 21.38 -12.79
CA PRO A 346 5.27 21.76 -13.40
C PRO A 346 6.41 20.85 -12.97
N GLU A 347 7.32 20.52 -13.88
CA GLU A 347 8.44 19.62 -13.64
C GLU A 347 9.63 20.31 -12.94
N ASP A 348 9.74 21.62 -13.06
CA ASP A 348 10.83 22.45 -12.54
C ASP A 348 10.68 22.80 -11.06
N VAL A 349 9.61 22.35 -10.40
CA VAL A 349 9.33 22.55 -8.97
C VAL A 349 9.05 21.24 -8.27
N GLN A 350 9.47 21.13 -7.00
CA GLN A 350 9.23 19.95 -6.19
C GLN A 350 7.84 20.01 -5.54
N LEU A 351 6.84 19.62 -6.31
CA LEU A 351 5.46 19.49 -5.84
C LEU A 351 5.06 18.02 -5.75
N LEU A 352 4.29 17.70 -4.71
CA LEU A 352 3.63 16.42 -4.55
C LEU A 352 2.12 16.65 -4.52
N TYR A 353 1.34 15.66 -4.94
CA TYR A 353 -0.11 15.73 -4.78
C TYR A 353 -0.71 14.38 -4.36
N GLY A 354 -1.83 14.46 -3.65
CA GLY A 354 -2.74 13.35 -3.42
C GLY A 354 -4.10 13.73 -4.00
N HIS A 355 -4.84 12.72 -4.49
CA HIS A 355 -6.12 12.92 -5.14
C HIS A 355 -7.18 12.02 -4.50
N ARG A 356 -8.35 12.58 -4.22
CA ARG A 356 -9.53 11.86 -3.72
C ARG A 356 -10.76 12.30 -4.48
N THR A 357 -11.69 11.38 -4.68
CA THR A 357 -12.98 11.66 -5.31
C THR A 357 -14.14 11.35 -4.37
N MET A 358 -15.15 12.19 -4.36
CA MET A 358 -16.37 12.03 -3.57
C MET A 358 -17.57 12.50 -4.40
N GLU A 359 -18.41 11.56 -4.84
CA GLU A 359 -19.55 11.86 -5.71
C GLU A 359 -19.13 12.62 -6.99
N GLN A 360 -19.43 13.92 -7.07
CA GLN A 360 -19.06 14.81 -8.18
C GLN A 360 -17.97 15.82 -7.79
N THR A 361 -17.26 15.57 -6.69
CA THR A 361 -16.24 16.47 -6.15
C THR A 361 -14.87 15.81 -6.20
N GLU A 362 -13.91 16.53 -6.76
CA GLU A 362 -12.50 16.14 -6.79
C GLU A 362 -11.71 16.94 -5.77
N ILE A 363 -10.93 16.26 -4.94
CA ILE A 363 -10.13 16.87 -3.87
C ILE A 363 -8.66 16.64 -4.17
N TYR A 364 -7.95 17.71 -4.47
CA TYR A 364 -6.50 17.68 -4.67
C TYR A 364 -5.79 18.33 -3.48
N PHE A 365 -4.93 17.58 -2.82
CA PHE A 365 -4.00 18.09 -1.84
C PHE A 365 -2.64 18.27 -2.51
N ILE A 366 -2.18 19.50 -2.65
CA ILE A 366 -0.89 19.82 -3.30
C ILE A 366 0.06 20.35 -2.24
N SER A 367 1.25 19.76 -2.15
CA SER A 367 2.30 20.18 -1.22
C SER A 367 3.53 20.70 -1.94
N ASN A 368 3.95 21.90 -1.55
CA ASN A 368 5.23 22.46 -1.95
C ASN A 368 6.33 21.89 -1.06
N GLN A 369 7.26 21.16 -1.66
CA GLN A 369 8.40 20.55 -0.97
C GLN A 369 9.66 21.43 -0.99
N GLU A 370 9.59 22.62 -1.55
CA GLU A 370 10.70 23.60 -1.57
C GLU A 370 10.56 24.66 -0.47
N ASN A 371 11.66 25.30 -0.11
CA ASN A 371 11.68 26.41 0.86
C ASN A 371 11.55 27.78 0.16
N LYS A 372 10.74 27.86 -0.89
CA LYS A 372 10.47 29.09 -1.62
C LYS A 372 9.00 29.18 -1.99
N GLU A 373 8.50 30.38 -2.18
CA GLU A 373 7.18 30.59 -2.76
C GLU A 373 7.15 30.13 -4.22
N VAL A 374 6.08 29.40 -4.59
CA VAL A 374 5.87 28.88 -5.93
C VAL A 374 4.44 29.22 -6.37
N THR A 375 4.31 29.84 -7.53
CA THR A 375 3.01 30.02 -8.18
C THR A 375 2.85 28.98 -9.27
N VAL A 376 1.80 28.18 -9.20
CA VAL A 376 1.52 27.10 -10.16
C VAL A 376 0.05 27.13 -10.60
N TYR A 377 -0.18 26.62 -11.80
CA TYR A 377 -1.50 26.45 -12.38
C TYR A 377 -1.68 24.94 -12.64
N PRO A 378 -2.14 24.16 -11.64
CA PRO A 378 -2.34 22.73 -11.82
C PRO A 378 -3.43 22.49 -12.87
N LEU A 379 -3.15 21.56 -13.79
CA LEU A 379 -4.11 21.15 -14.79
C LEU A 379 -4.70 19.80 -14.39
N SER A 380 -5.97 19.80 -13.98
CA SER A 380 -6.73 18.56 -13.79
C SER A 380 -7.16 18.02 -15.16
N LEU A 381 -6.86 16.77 -15.45
CA LEU A 381 -7.13 16.12 -16.73
C LEU A 381 -8.35 15.18 -16.70
N ILE A 382 -9.03 15.08 -15.56
CA ILE A 382 -10.18 14.15 -15.39
C ILE A 382 -11.38 14.53 -16.27
N HIS A 383 -11.53 15.79 -16.60
CA HIS A 383 -12.68 16.30 -17.35
C HIS A 383 -12.35 16.72 -18.80
N ILE A 384 -11.23 16.25 -19.34
CA ILE A 384 -10.85 16.56 -20.73
C ILE A 384 -11.20 15.40 -21.68
#